data_0042a895e9ccb02c979dd30d59bbce4a
#
_entry.id   0042a895e9ccb02c979dd30d59bbce4a
#
_cell.length_a   1.000
_cell.length_b   1.000
_cell.length_c   1.000
_cell.angle_alpha   90.00
_cell.angle_beta   90.00
_cell.angle_gamma   90.00
#
_symmetry.space_group_name_H-M   'P 1'
#
loop_
_entity.id
_entity.type
_entity.pdbx_description
1 polymer ?
#
loop_
_entity_poly.entity_id
_entity_poly.type
_entity_poly.pdbx_seq_one_letter_code
_entity_poly.pdbx_strand_id
1 'polypeptide(L)'
;MARTVKDSARILQAIAGPDPHDNYTSLIANTTLPDYVSACKMDGLSGIRLGIPRNVIAVRSENFTGPMVDAFNQSLRVLEDSGAVIVDNTDFPTAAEFHSSKLPTKILNADFIVNLHTYLSSLSYNPNNITSLATLRKFTQSFPLEAYTLRDTGLWDQALQNWNNTDPRFWPAYQQNLYYGDEGGLLGTLKRHQLDAVILPTRFAASSAATVGAPIVTVPLGFYPASAPVVRDSWGLVTAAPGTPYVVII
;
A
#
# COMPACT_ATOMS: atom_id res chain seq x y z
N MET A 1 -8.83 7.72 -8.04
CA MET A 1 -7.87 7.85 -9.15
C MET A 1 -8.20 9.08 -9.98
N ALA A 2 -7.18 9.77 -10.47
CA ALA A 2 -7.36 10.97 -11.28
C ALA A 2 -6.42 10.94 -12.51
N ARG A 3 -6.64 11.82 -13.46
CA ARG A 3 -5.83 11.86 -14.71
C ARG A 3 -4.51 12.61 -14.53
N THR A 4 -4.44 13.48 -13.53
CA THR A 4 -3.23 14.25 -13.16
C THR A 4 -3.03 14.25 -11.65
N VAL A 5 -1.79 14.49 -11.20
CA VAL A 5 -1.48 14.67 -9.76
C VAL A 5 -2.27 15.84 -9.18
N LYS A 6 -2.43 16.92 -9.95
CA LYS A 6 -3.19 18.10 -9.50
C LYS A 6 -4.68 17.80 -9.32
N ASP A 7 -5.27 16.92 -10.14
CA ASP A 7 -6.66 16.49 -9.96
C ASP A 7 -6.79 15.56 -8.74
N SER A 8 -5.79 14.72 -8.46
CA SER A 8 -5.74 13.95 -7.22
C SER A 8 -5.67 14.86 -5.99
N ALA A 9 -4.86 15.92 -6.05
CA ALA A 9 -4.76 16.93 -5.00
C ALA A 9 -6.10 17.67 -4.77
N ARG A 10 -6.84 17.99 -5.83
CA ARG A 10 -8.19 18.59 -5.73
C ARG A 10 -9.18 17.66 -5.04
N ILE A 11 -9.17 16.37 -5.39
CA ILE A 11 -10.02 15.38 -4.74
C ILE A 11 -9.64 15.26 -3.27
N LEU A 12 -8.34 15.12 -2.96
CA LEU A 12 -7.86 15.07 -1.57
C LEU A 12 -8.27 16.32 -0.79
N GLN A 13 -8.12 17.52 -1.36
CA GLN A 13 -8.55 18.78 -0.74
C GLN A 13 -10.04 18.79 -0.39
N ALA A 14 -10.87 18.14 -1.21
CA ALA A 14 -12.31 18.10 -1.01
C ALA A 14 -12.76 17.09 0.05
N ILE A 15 -12.02 15.98 0.25
CA ILE A 15 -12.42 14.89 1.13
C ILE A 15 -11.61 14.81 2.43
N ALA A 16 -10.46 15.50 2.53
CA ALA A 16 -9.63 15.49 3.73
C ALA A 16 -10.33 16.30 4.85
N GLY A 17 -10.25 15.78 6.08
CA GLY A 17 -10.79 16.46 7.24
C GLY A 17 -11.12 15.50 8.37
N PRO A 18 -11.46 16.03 9.56
CA PRO A 18 -11.96 15.22 10.67
C PRO A 18 -13.30 14.59 10.33
N ASP A 19 -13.45 13.30 10.61
CA ASP A 19 -14.72 12.56 10.51
C ASP A 19 -15.06 11.94 11.88
N PRO A 20 -16.23 12.24 12.48
CA PRO A 20 -16.62 11.67 13.77
C PRO A 20 -16.84 10.14 13.72
N HIS A 21 -16.98 9.55 12.54
CA HIS A 21 -17.09 8.11 12.35
C HIS A 21 -15.75 7.41 12.10
N ASP A 22 -14.66 8.17 11.98
CA ASP A 22 -13.30 7.65 11.82
C ASP A 22 -12.38 8.20 12.91
N ASN A 23 -12.08 7.37 13.90
CA ASN A 23 -11.22 7.73 15.03
C ASN A 23 -9.81 8.16 14.62
N TYR A 24 -9.29 7.68 13.48
CA TYR A 24 -7.96 8.05 13.01
C TYR A 24 -7.88 9.50 12.54
N THR A 25 -8.98 10.05 12.03
CA THR A 25 -9.03 11.46 11.62
C THR A 25 -9.00 12.42 12.80
N SER A 26 -9.18 11.95 14.04
CA SER A 26 -9.01 12.76 15.25
C SER A 26 -7.58 13.28 15.45
N LEU A 27 -6.60 12.64 14.82
CA LEU A 27 -5.20 13.10 14.80
C LEU A 27 -4.99 14.29 13.86
N ILE A 28 -5.92 14.56 12.96
CA ILE A 28 -5.89 15.78 12.14
C ILE A 28 -6.22 16.94 13.08
N ALA A 29 -5.21 17.76 13.40
CA ALA A 29 -5.42 18.93 14.24
C ALA A 29 -6.55 19.79 13.68
N ASN A 30 -7.36 20.41 14.55
CA ASN A 30 -8.43 21.36 14.17
C ASN A 30 -7.88 22.64 13.51
N THR A 31 -6.69 22.57 12.95
CA THR A 31 -6.01 23.62 12.20
C THR A 31 -6.35 23.46 10.72
N THR A 32 -6.18 24.54 10.00
CA THR A 32 -6.39 24.61 8.55
C THR A 32 -5.67 23.47 7.84
N LEU A 33 -6.40 22.66 7.08
CA LEU A 33 -5.80 21.63 6.22
C LEU A 33 -4.80 22.27 5.26
N PRO A 34 -3.71 21.56 4.91
CA PRO A 34 -2.78 22.02 3.89
C PRO A 34 -3.50 22.30 2.56
N ASP A 35 -3.08 23.35 1.84
CA ASP A 35 -3.55 23.57 0.48
C ASP A 35 -2.79 22.62 -0.47
N TYR A 36 -3.31 21.42 -0.64
CA TYR A 36 -2.73 20.37 -1.49
C TYR A 36 -2.64 20.81 -2.95
N VAL A 37 -3.57 21.62 -3.43
CA VAL A 37 -3.61 22.08 -4.83
C VAL A 37 -2.50 23.10 -5.09
N SER A 38 -2.29 24.03 -4.18
CA SER A 38 -1.20 25.03 -4.28
C SER A 38 0.19 24.43 -4.13
N ALA A 39 0.30 23.26 -3.47
CA ALA A 39 1.56 22.50 -3.37
C ALA A 39 1.99 21.88 -4.71
N CYS A 40 1.08 21.71 -5.67
CA CYS A 40 1.40 21.16 -7.00
C CYS A 40 2.06 22.22 -7.89
N LYS A 41 3.38 22.39 -7.77
CA LYS A 41 4.21 23.33 -8.53
C LYS A 41 5.08 22.61 -9.55
N MET A 42 5.42 23.29 -10.66
CA MET A 42 6.31 22.74 -11.70
C MET A 42 7.76 22.60 -11.23
N ASP A 43 8.20 23.43 -10.31
CA ASP A 43 9.52 23.43 -9.68
C ASP A 43 9.54 22.72 -8.32
N GLY A 44 8.49 21.94 -8.01
CA GLY A 44 8.28 21.31 -6.71
C GLY A 44 9.31 20.26 -6.32
N LEU A 45 10.17 19.82 -7.27
CA LEU A 45 11.26 18.89 -7.00
C LEU A 45 12.58 19.57 -6.60
N SER A 46 12.67 20.89 -6.74
CA SER A 46 13.92 21.61 -6.46
C SER A 46 14.36 21.44 -5.00
N GLY A 47 15.50 20.80 -4.79
CA GLY A 47 16.10 20.55 -3.48
C GLY A 47 15.46 19.39 -2.68
N ILE A 48 14.40 18.76 -3.18
CA ILE A 48 13.75 17.62 -2.54
C ILE A 48 14.66 16.40 -2.56
N ARG A 49 14.84 15.78 -1.40
CA ARG A 49 15.70 14.62 -1.19
C ARG A 49 14.89 13.33 -1.28
N LEU A 50 15.12 12.56 -2.34
CA LEU A 50 14.41 11.32 -2.63
C LEU A 50 15.30 10.11 -2.36
N GLY A 51 14.90 9.27 -1.42
CA GLY A 51 15.62 8.04 -1.06
C GLY A 51 15.22 6.83 -1.89
N ILE A 52 16.20 5.98 -2.19
CA ILE A 52 15.99 4.71 -2.90
C ILE A 52 16.48 3.55 -2.04
N PRO A 53 15.61 2.78 -1.39
CA PRO A 53 15.99 1.57 -0.65
C PRO A 53 16.19 0.41 -1.63
N ARG A 54 17.40 0.25 -2.12
CA ARG A 54 17.78 -0.77 -3.12
C ARG A 54 17.54 -2.20 -2.63
N ASN A 55 17.73 -2.44 -1.34
CA ASN A 55 17.48 -3.76 -0.76
C ASN A 55 16.00 -4.16 -0.82
N VAL A 56 15.05 -3.22 -0.73
CA VAL A 56 13.61 -3.51 -0.90
C VAL A 56 13.31 -3.99 -2.32
N ILE A 57 13.97 -3.38 -3.32
CA ILE A 57 13.86 -3.84 -4.72
C ILE A 57 14.48 -5.23 -4.87
N ALA A 58 15.69 -5.42 -4.33
CA ALA A 58 16.43 -6.67 -4.49
C ALA A 58 15.72 -7.89 -3.90
N VAL A 59 15.19 -7.79 -2.67
CA VAL A 59 14.53 -8.93 -2.00
C VAL A 59 13.18 -9.33 -2.63
N ARG A 60 12.60 -8.49 -3.48
CA ARG A 60 11.29 -8.70 -4.12
C ARG A 60 11.38 -8.80 -5.65
N SER A 61 12.58 -8.71 -6.20
CA SER A 61 12.79 -8.80 -7.65
C SER A 61 12.52 -10.21 -8.17
N GLU A 62 11.82 -10.30 -9.28
CA GLU A 62 11.49 -11.51 -10.01
C GLU A 62 11.84 -11.33 -11.49
N ASN A 63 11.94 -12.41 -12.25
CA ASN A 63 12.39 -12.36 -13.66
C ASN A 63 11.57 -11.39 -14.54
N PHE A 64 10.31 -11.15 -14.24
CA PHE A 64 9.46 -10.25 -15.00
C PHE A 64 9.51 -8.79 -14.53
N THR A 65 10.15 -8.48 -13.40
CA THR A 65 10.21 -7.11 -12.86
C THR A 65 11.28 -6.24 -13.53
N GLY A 66 12.19 -6.84 -14.29
CA GLY A 66 13.30 -6.15 -14.96
C GLY A 66 12.88 -4.89 -15.72
N PRO A 67 11.94 -4.94 -16.68
CA PRO A 67 11.52 -3.76 -17.44
C PRO A 67 11.01 -2.60 -16.58
N MET A 68 10.31 -2.88 -15.48
CA MET A 68 9.84 -1.88 -14.54
C MET A 68 11.00 -1.25 -13.75
N VAL A 69 11.96 -2.05 -13.30
CA VAL A 69 13.14 -1.57 -12.58
C VAL A 69 14.05 -0.75 -13.50
N ASP A 70 14.20 -1.15 -14.76
CA ASP A 70 14.98 -0.41 -15.76
C ASP A 70 14.36 0.95 -16.05
N ALA A 71 13.04 1.02 -16.24
CA ALA A 71 12.33 2.28 -16.46
C ALA A 71 12.42 3.18 -15.22
N PHE A 72 12.32 2.60 -14.01
CA PHE A 72 12.52 3.33 -12.76
C PHE A 72 13.93 3.93 -12.70
N ASN A 73 14.97 3.16 -12.98
CA ASN A 73 16.35 3.66 -12.98
C ASN A 73 16.57 4.77 -14.02
N GLN A 74 15.94 4.67 -15.19
CA GLN A 74 15.99 5.73 -16.20
C GLN A 74 15.28 7.01 -15.74
N SER A 75 14.18 6.89 -15.00
CA SER A 75 13.42 8.04 -14.50
C SER A 75 14.18 8.86 -13.45
N LEU A 76 15.18 8.26 -12.77
CA LEU A 76 15.96 8.98 -11.76
C LEU A 76 16.67 10.20 -12.35
N ARG A 77 17.19 10.09 -13.58
CA ARG A 77 17.78 11.23 -14.29
C ARG A 77 16.79 12.37 -14.49
N VAL A 78 15.55 12.05 -14.85
CA VAL A 78 14.50 13.06 -15.04
C VAL A 78 14.21 13.80 -13.74
N LEU A 79 14.25 13.09 -12.62
CA LEU A 79 14.06 13.69 -11.30
C LEU A 79 15.25 14.60 -10.93
N GLU A 80 16.48 14.16 -11.18
CA GLU A 80 17.70 14.95 -10.95
C GLU A 80 17.71 16.20 -11.83
N ASP A 81 17.42 16.07 -13.12
CA ASP A 81 17.34 17.20 -14.07
C ASP A 81 16.22 18.19 -13.67
N SER A 82 15.22 17.73 -12.92
CA SER A 82 14.15 18.55 -12.36
C SER A 82 14.49 19.17 -11.00
N GLY A 83 15.71 18.96 -10.52
CA GLY A 83 16.25 19.59 -9.30
C GLY A 83 16.13 18.73 -8.03
N ALA A 84 15.68 17.47 -8.12
CA ALA A 84 15.68 16.57 -6.96
C ALA A 84 17.10 16.10 -6.62
N VAL A 85 17.33 15.82 -5.35
CA VAL A 85 18.54 15.18 -4.84
C VAL A 85 18.26 13.69 -4.62
N ILE A 86 18.81 12.84 -5.48
CA ILE A 86 18.66 11.39 -5.33
C ILE A 86 19.69 10.89 -4.30
N VAL A 87 19.17 10.21 -3.27
CA VAL A 87 19.98 9.55 -2.23
C VAL A 87 19.83 8.05 -2.40
N ASP A 88 20.80 7.44 -3.05
CA ASP A 88 20.77 6.00 -3.34
C ASP A 88 21.17 5.16 -2.11
N ASN A 89 20.79 3.87 -2.13
CA ASN A 89 21.10 2.90 -1.06
C ASN A 89 20.59 3.34 0.34
N THR A 90 19.44 3.97 0.40
CA THR A 90 18.77 4.29 1.66
C THR A 90 17.98 3.09 2.20
N ASP A 91 18.70 2.02 2.43
CA ASP A 91 18.17 0.69 2.69
C ASP A 91 17.33 0.60 3.97
N PHE A 92 16.29 -0.24 3.93
CA PHE A 92 15.47 -0.56 5.10
C PHE A 92 16.14 -1.70 5.88
N PRO A 93 16.52 -1.49 7.16
CA PRO A 93 17.17 -2.53 7.97
C PRO A 93 16.43 -3.87 7.98
N THR A 94 15.10 -3.83 7.98
CA THR A 94 14.26 -5.03 8.08
C THR A 94 13.69 -5.53 6.74
N ALA A 95 14.16 -5.05 5.58
CA ALA A 95 13.58 -5.38 4.29
C ALA A 95 13.40 -6.89 4.06
N ALA A 96 14.43 -7.70 4.33
CA ALA A 96 14.39 -9.14 4.14
C ALA A 96 13.47 -9.84 5.16
N GLU A 97 13.52 -9.43 6.42
CA GLU A 97 12.65 -9.96 7.48
C GLU A 97 11.19 -9.64 7.18
N PHE A 98 10.88 -8.38 6.86
CA PHE A 98 9.53 -7.95 6.52
C PHE A 98 8.98 -8.70 5.30
N HIS A 99 9.79 -8.90 4.27
CA HIS A 99 9.39 -9.62 3.07
C HIS A 99 9.01 -11.09 3.36
N SER A 100 9.75 -11.76 4.24
CA SER A 100 9.50 -13.16 4.62
C SER A 100 8.43 -13.32 5.71
N SER A 101 8.08 -12.24 6.42
CA SER A 101 7.16 -12.28 7.53
C SER A 101 5.71 -12.49 7.10
N LYS A 102 4.99 -13.35 7.80
CA LYS A 102 3.54 -13.49 7.67
C LYS A 102 2.77 -12.57 8.64
N LEU A 103 3.49 -11.79 9.43
CA LEU A 103 2.91 -10.97 10.49
C LEU A 103 1.95 -9.89 9.96
N PRO A 104 2.27 -9.15 8.87
CA PRO A 104 1.35 -8.14 8.31
C PRO A 104 -0.02 -8.72 7.97
N THR A 105 -0.05 -9.87 7.31
CA THR A 105 -1.31 -10.55 6.97
C THR A 105 -2.07 -11.02 8.22
N LYS A 106 -1.35 -11.50 9.24
CA LYS A 106 -2.00 -11.93 10.50
C LYS A 106 -2.64 -10.77 11.23
N ILE A 107 -1.97 -9.63 11.32
CA ILE A 107 -2.52 -8.41 11.94
C ILE A 107 -3.75 -7.92 11.19
N LEU A 108 -3.63 -7.79 9.85
CA LEU A 108 -4.75 -7.40 9.00
C LEU A 108 -5.96 -8.32 9.20
N ASN A 109 -5.76 -9.63 9.21
CA ASN A 109 -6.82 -10.61 9.41
C ASN A 109 -7.46 -10.50 10.80
N ALA A 110 -6.66 -10.28 11.84
CA ALA A 110 -7.14 -10.14 13.22
C ALA A 110 -8.05 -8.91 13.39
N ASP A 111 -7.66 -7.79 12.83
CA ASP A 111 -8.46 -6.57 12.82
C ASP A 111 -9.69 -6.70 11.92
N PHE A 112 -9.53 -7.30 10.75
CA PHE A 112 -10.62 -7.45 9.79
C PHE A 112 -11.82 -8.21 10.35
N ILE A 113 -11.60 -9.28 11.12
CA ILE A 113 -12.68 -10.05 11.74
C ILE A 113 -13.57 -9.16 12.62
N VAL A 114 -12.96 -8.32 13.46
CA VAL A 114 -13.67 -7.48 14.42
C VAL A 114 -14.28 -6.26 13.74
N ASN A 115 -13.50 -5.58 12.90
CA ASN A 115 -13.94 -4.36 12.23
C ASN A 115 -15.05 -4.63 11.20
N LEU A 116 -14.98 -5.75 10.48
CA LEU A 116 -16.04 -6.16 9.58
C LEU A 116 -17.38 -6.40 10.33
N HIS A 117 -17.33 -7.05 11.49
CA HIS A 117 -18.53 -7.22 12.31
C HIS A 117 -19.14 -5.88 12.72
N THR A 118 -18.31 -4.95 13.19
CA THR A 118 -18.75 -3.59 13.56
C THR A 118 -19.37 -2.86 12.38
N TYR A 119 -18.71 -2.89 11.22
CA TYR A 119 -19.22 -2.30 9.98
C TYR A 119 -20.57 -2.89 9.57
N LEU A 120 -20.69 -4.22 9.52
CA LEU A 120 -21.94 -4.89 9.13
C LEU A 120 -23.09 -4.60 10.10
N SER A 121 -22.78 -4.41 11.37
CA SER A 121 -23.77 -4.04 12.40
C SER A 121 -24.26 -2.60 12.27
N SER A 122 -23.51 -1.72 11.61
CA SER A 122 -23.91 -0.32 11.38
C SER A 122 -24.80 -0.13 10.15
N LEU A 123 -24.97 -1.16 9.31
CA LEU A 123 -25.78 -1.07 8.10
C LEU A 123 -27.26 -0.92 8.44
N SER A 124 -27.91 0.09 7.88
CA SER A 124 -29.36 0.32 8.01
C SER A 124 -30.22 -0.70 7.23
N TYR A 125 -29.62 -1.38 6.26
CA TYR A 125 -30.26 -2.39 5.44
C TYR A 125 -29.32 -3.56 5.17
N ASN A 126 -29.71 -4.75 5.64
CA ASN A 126 -28.90 -5.98 5.52
C ASN A 126 -29.82 -7.18 5.21
N PRO A 127 -30.32 -7.30 3.97
CA PRO A 127 -31.37 -8.26 3.60
C PRO A 127 -30.95 -9.71 3.74
N ASN A 128 -29.66 -9.99 3.65
CA ASN A 128 -29.12 -11.36 3.73
C ASN A 128 -28.64 -11.72 5.17
N ASN A 129 -28.86 -10.83 6.14
CA ASN A 129 -28.44 -11.00 7.53
C ASN A 129 -26.98 -11.41 7.69
N ILE A 130 -26.08 -10.76 6.92
CA ILE A 130 -24.64 -10.98 6.96
C ILE A 130 -24.07 -10.12 8.10
N THR A 131 -23.64 -10.76 9.19
CA THR A 131 -23.23 -10.05 10.41
C THR A 131 -21.79 -10.31 10.83
N SER A 132 -21.08 -11.17 10.11
CA SER A 132 -19.70 -11.55 10.45
C SER A 132 -18.96 -12.07 9.22
N LEU A 133 -17.64 -12.19 9.33
CA LEU A 133 -16.83 -12.81 8.29
C LEU A 133 -17.27 -14.25 7.98
N ALA A 134 -17.67 -15.01 9.00
CA ALA A 134 -18.17 -16.38 8.82
C ALA A 134 -19.47 -16.41 8.00
N THR A 135 -20.41 -15.51 8.28
CA THR A 135 -21.67 -15.43 7.52
C THR A 135 -21.46 -14.88 6.12
N LEU A 136 -20.54 -13.91 5.94
CA LEU A 136 -20.16 -13.39 4.62
C LEU A 136 -19.53 -14.51 3.78
N ARG A 137 -18.57 -15.25 4.35
CA ARG A 137 -17.95 -16.40 3.69
C ARG A 137 -18.98 -17.43 3.22
N LYS A 138 -19.91 -17.80 4.11
CA LYS A 138 -20.98 -18.75 3.77
C LYS A 138 -21.86 -18.24 2.62
N PHE A 139 -22.22 -16.95 2.65
CA PHE A 139 -22.99 -16.32 1.58
C PHE A 139 -22.24 -16.37 0.26
N THR A 140 -20.98 -15.90 0.22
CA THR A 140 -20.15 -15.90 -0.99
C THR A 140 -19.98 -17.31 -1.58
N GLN A 141 -19.80 -18.33 -0.74
CA GLN A 141 -19.65 -19.70 -1.20
C GLN A 141 -20.95 -20.32 -1.75
N SER A 142 -22.10 -19.79 -1.38
CA SER A 142 -23.41 -20.32 -1.78
C SER A 142 -24.10 -19.49 -2.86
N PHE A 143 -23.72 -18.22 -3.05
CA PHE A 143 -24.38 -17.32 -3.98
C PHE A 143 -23.76 -17.45 -5.40
N PRO A 144 -24.52 -17.87 -6.42
CA PRO A 144 -23.95 -18.23 -7.73
C PRO A 144 -23.19 -17.09 -8.43
N LEU A 145 -23.58 -15.83 -8.22
CA LEU A 145 -22.95 -14.67 -8.86
C LEU A 145 -21.60 -14.31 -8.26
N GLU A 146 -21.26 -14.84 -7.07
CA GLU A 146 -19.95 -14.65 -6.43
C GLU A 146 -18.83 -15.48 -7.08
N ALA A 147 -19.19 -16.42 -7.96
CA ALA A 147 -18.25 -17.29 -8.68
C ALA A 147 -17.23 -17.99 -7.77
N TYR A 148 -17.66 -18.50 -6.63
CA TYR A 148 -16.83 -19.00 -5.52
C TYR A 148 -15.71 -19.95 -5.96
N THR A 149 -15.96 -20.87 -6.88
CA THR A 149 -14.91 -21.82 -7.29
C THR A 149 -13.79 -21.18 -8.13
N LEU A 150 -14.08 -20.05 -8.78
CA LEU A 150 -13.09 -19.26 -9.52
C LEU A 150 -12.45 -18.18 -8.64
N ARG A 151 -13.19 -17.72 -7.64
CA ARG A 151 -12.81 -16.71 -6.66
C ARG A 151 -12.99 -17.30 -5.29
N ASP A 152 -11.92 -17.91 -4.76
CA ASP A 152 -11.99 -18.62 -3.49
C ASP A 152 -12.07 -17.68 -2.27
N THR A 153 -12.33 -18.24 -1.12
CA THR A 153 -12.39 -17.56 0.17
C THR A 153 -11.17 -17.87 1.06
N GLY A 154 -10.07 -18.30 0.47
CA GLY A 154 -8.90 -18.83 1.19
C GLY A 154 -8.30 -17.84 2.19
N LEU A 155 -8.29 -16.54 1.89
CA LEU A 155 -7.84 -15.51 2.84
C LEU A 155 -8.79 -15.38 4.04
N TRP A 156 -10.10 -15.51 3.83
CA TRP A 156 -11.09 -15.49 4.91
C TRP A 156 -11.04 -16.76 5.76
N ASP A 157 -10.76 -17.90 5.12
CA ASP A 157 -10.55 -19.17 5.81
C ASP A 157 -9.35 -19.09 6.77
N GLN A 158 -8.24 -18.50 6.29
CA GLN A 158 -7.08 -18.24 7.12
C GLN A 158 -7.39 -17.26 8.27
N ALA A 159 -8.12 -16.19 8.00
CA ALA A 159 -8.52 -15.23 9.02
C ALA A 159 -9.34 -15.90 10.11
N LEU A 160 -10.37 -16.70 9.75
CA LEU A 160 -11.24 -17.38 10.69
C LEU A 160 -10.55 -18.45 11.54
N GLN A 161 -9.39 -18.95 11.12
CA GLN A 161 -8.55 -19.88 11.86
C GLN A 161 -7.56 -19.20 12.81
N ASN A 162 -7.40 -17.88 12.71
CA ASN A 162 -6.48 -17.11 13.52
C ASN A 162 -7.14 -16.54 14.80
N TRP A 163 -6.28 -16.00 15.68
CA TRP A 163 -6.72 -15.14 16.76
C TRP A 163 -7.15 -13.77 16.20
N ASN A 164 -8.03 -13.06 16.91
CA ASN A 164 -8.48 -11.72 16.58
C ASN A 164 -7.73 -10.66 17.42
N ASN A 165 -8.06 -9.38 17.24
CA ASN A 165 -7.38 -8.26 17.90
C ASN A 165 -7.72 -8.12 19.40
N THR A 166 -8.58 -8.95 19.98
CA THR A 166 -8.83 -9.02 21.42
C THR A 166 -7.97 -10.07 22.13
N ASP A 167 -7.22 -10.89 21.37
CA ASP A 167 -6.30 -11.89 21.91
C ASP A 167 -5.04 -11.21 22.50
N PRO A 168 -4.52 -11.66 23.66
CA PRO A 168 -3.30 -11.09 24.26
C PRO A 168 -2.07 -11.10 23.33
N ARG A 169 -2.02 -12.00 22.35
CA ARG A 169 -0.93 -12.07 21.35
C ARG A 169 -0.97 -10.96 20.32
N PHE A 170 -2.10 -10.28 20.17
CA PHE A 170 -2.27 -9.25 19.13
C PHE A 170 -1.32 -8.06 19.35
N TRP A 171 -1.31 -7.50 20.54
CA TRP A 171 -0.57 -6.26 20.78
C TRP A 171 0.94 -6.38 20.57
N PRO A 172 1.64 -7.39 21.13
CA PRO A 172 3.06 -7.60 20.83
C PRO A 172 3.33 -7.83 19.34
N ALA A 173 2.46 -8.58 18.67
CA ALA A 173 2.57 -8.82 17.23
C ALA A 173 2.36 -7.54 16.41
N TYR A 174 1.40 -6.71 16.78
CA TYR A 174 1.14 -5.41 16.17
C TYR A 174 2.33 -4.46 16.31
N GLN A 175 2.94 -4.39 17.49
CA GLN A 175 4.15 -3.58 17.71
C GLN A 175 5.32 -4.05 16.84
N GLN A 176 5.54 -5.35 16.72
CA GLN A 176 6.55 -5.89 15.81
C GLN A 176 6.23 -5.55 14.34
N ASN A 177 4.95 -5.60 13.96
CA ASN A 177 4.53 -5.22 12.63
C ASN A 177 4.78 -3.73 12.35
N LEU A 178 4.47 -2.85 13.31
CA LEU A 178 4.76 -1.42 13.19
C LEU A 178 6.26 -1.18 13.02
N TYR A 179 7.12 -1.88 13.76
CA TYR A 179 8.58 -1.73 13.66
C TYR A 179 9.08 -1.92 12.23
N TYR A 180 8.48 -2.82 11.45
CA TYR A 180 8.87 -3.02 10.05
C TYR A 180 8.64 -1.81 9.14
N GLY A 181 7.68 -0.97 9.44
CA GLY A 181 7.42 0.25 8.67
C GLY A 181 8.01 1.50 9.33
N ASP A 182 8.18 1.48 10.65
CA ASP A 182 8.72 2.57 11.45
C ASP A 182 10.26 2.55 11.46
N GLU A 183 10.90 2.37 12.60
CA GLU A 183 12.38 2.42 12.78
C GLU A 183 13.11 1.43 11.86
N GLY A 184 12.59 0.23 11.68
CA GLY A 184 13.15 -0.81 10.81
C GLY A 184 12.90 -0.60 9.32
N GLY A 185 12.05 0.35 8.94
CA GLY A 185 11.61 0.56 7.57
C GLY A 185 11.56 2.00 7.12
N LEU A 186 10.41 2.41 6.60
CA LEU A 186 10.20 3.67 5.91
C LEU A 186 10.51 4.90 6.80
N LEU A 187 9.85 5.02 7.95
CA LEU A 187 9.98 6.25 8.77
C LEU A 187 11.40 6.40 9.34
N GLY A 188 12.00 5.31 9.81
CA GLY A 188 13.38 5.31 10.26
C GLY A 188 14.38 5.68 9.16
N THR A 189 14.12 5.24 7.93
CA THR A 189 14.96 5.58 6.77
C THR A 189 14.83 7.05 6.38
N LEU A 190 13.61 7.59 6.34
CA LEU A 190 13.39 9.03 6.12
C LEU A 190 14.20 9.86 7.12
N LYS A 191 14.15 9.50 8.40
CA LYS A 191 14.86 10.21 9.48
C LYS A 191 16.38 10.06 9.36
N ARG A 192 16.90 8.84 9.22
CA ARG A 192 18.37 8.57 9.15
C ARG A 192 19.06 9.28 8.01
N HIS A 193 18.41 9.37 6.86
CA HIS A 193 18.99 9.94 5.64
C HIS A 193 18.49 11.37 5.36
N GLN A 194 17.67 11.94 6.26
CA GLN A 194 17.09 13.28 6.10
C GLN A 194 16.37 13.44 4.75
N LEU A 195 15.47 12.50 4.46
CA LEU A 195 14.75 12.46 3.19
C LEU A 195 13.39 13.13 3.32
N ASP A 196 12.94 13.73 2.23
CA ASP A 196 11.58 14.25 2.12
C ASP A 196 10.61 13.15 1.71
N ALA A 197 11.06 12.18 0.88
CA ALA A 197 10.28 11.03 0.48
C ALA A 197 11.16 9.84 0.08
N VAL A 198 10.54 8.66 -0.02
CA VAL A 198 11.13 7.45 -0.61
C VAL A 198 10.42 7.15 -1.91
N ILE A 199 11.19 6.80 -2.95
CA ILE A 199 10.65 6.42 -4.26
C ILE A 199 10.98 4.96 -4.59
N LEU A 200 9.97 4.24 -5.08
CA LEU A 200 10.07 2.82 -5.44
C LEU A 200 9.14 2.49 -6.62
N PRO A 201 9.49 1.51 -7.45
CA PRO A 201 8.51 0.94 -8.37
C PRO A 201 7.35 0.32 -7.58
N THR A 202 6.13 0.41 -8.09
CA THR A 202 4.87 0.09 -7.39
C THR A 202 4.88 -1.23 -6.66
N ARG A 203 5.38 -2.29 -7.29
CA ARG A 203 5.37 -3.64 -6.73
C ARG A 203 6.11 -3.73 -5.38
N PHE A 204 7.02 -2.81 -5.12
CA PHE A 204 7.90 -2.86 -3.96
C PHE A 204 7.48 -1.94 -2.81
N ALA A 205 6.66 -0.94 -3.07
CA ALA A 205 6.47 0.20 -2.18
C ALA A 205 5.30 0.07 -1.18
N ALA A 206 4.14 -0.42 -1.62
CA ALA A 206 2.88 -0.26 -0.88
C ALA A 206 2.88 -0.85 0.53
N SER A 207 3.53 -2.00 0.73
CA SER A 207 3.47 -2.74 2.00
C SER A 207 4.08 -1.96 3.17
N SER A 208 5.24 -1.33 2.97
CA SER A 208 5.94 -0.59 4.03
C SER A 208 5.17 0.65 4.47
N ALA A 209 4.61 1.39 3.51
CA ALA A 209 3.78 2.55 3.80
C ALA A 209 2.46 2.16 4.49
N ALA A 210 1.79 1.10 4.01
CA ALA A 210 0.55 0.62 4.61
C ALA A 210 0.72 0.20 6.07
N THR A 211 1.88 -0.35 6.45
CA THR A 211 2.15 -0.80 7.82
C THR A 211 2.11 0.34 8.84
N VAL A 212 2.50 1.55 8.44
CA VAL A 212 2.55 2.74 9.31
C VAL A 212 1.53 3.82 8.93
N GLY A 213 0.67 3.55 7.95
CA GLY A 213 -0.33 4.52 7.48
C GLY A 213 0.27 5.73 6.76
N ALA A 214 1.46 5.59 6.15
CA ALA A 214 2.09 6.68 5.43
C ALA A 214 1.36 6.97 4.11
N PRO A 215 1.29 8.25 3.69
CA PRO A 215 0.68 8.63 2.42
C PRO A 215 1.48 8.08 1.23
N ILE A 216 0.77 7.75 0.16
CA ILE A 216 1.34 7.24 -1.08
C ILE A 216 0.78 8.04 -2.26
N VAL A 217 1.67 8.48 -3.15
CA VAL A 217 1.31 9.01 -4.47
C VAL A 217 1.87 8.10 -5.55
N THR A 218 1.04 7.75 -6.55
CA THR A 218 1.47 6.92 -7.68
C THR A 218 1.49 7.74 -8.97
N VAL A 219 2.55 7.59 -9.76
CA VAL A 219 2.72 8.28 -11.03
C VAL A 219 3.00 7.26 -12.13
N PRO A 220 2.37 7.36 -13.33
CA PRO A 220 2.67 6.49 -14.45
C PRO A 220 4.16 6.51 -14.80
N LEU A 221 4.76 5.34 -15.00
CA LEU A 221 6.17 5.20 -15.34
C LEU A 221 6.38 4.61 -16.74
N GLY A 222 5.52 3.66 -17.13
CA GLY A 222 5.64 3.01 -18.44
C GLY A 222 4.74 1.79 -18.57
N PHE A 223 5.06 0.99 -19.60
CA PHE A 223 4.31 -0.22 -19.94
C PHE A 223 5.27 -1.39 -20.18
N TYR A 224 4.83 -2.59 -19.84
CA TYR A 224 5.56 -3.79 -20.19
C TYR A 224 5.73 -3.89 -21.72
N PRO A 225 6.93 -4.27 -22.21
CA PRO A 225 7.18 -4.39 -23.65
C PRO A 225 6.32 -5.48 -24.29
N ALA A 226 6.17 -5.43 -25.61
CA ALA A 226 5.41 -6.42 -26.37
C ALA A 226 5.95 -7.86 -26.22
N SER A 227 7.23 -8.01 -25.86
CA SER A 227 7.88 -9.29 -25.61
C SER A 227 7.75 -9.79 -24.16
N ALA A 228 7.08 -9.05 -23.29
CA ALA A 228 6.93 -9.47 -21.90
C ALA A 228 6.07 -10.74 -21.79
N PRO A 229 6.43 -11.68 -20.90
CA PRO A 229 5.61 -12.86 -20.68
C PRO A 229 4.31 -12.47 -19.94
N VAL A 230 3.26 -13.26 -20.15
CA VAL A 230 2.06 -13.19 -19.30
C VAL A 230 2.36 -13.94 -18.01
N VAL A 231 2.46 -13.21 -16.90
CA VAL A 231 2.69 -13.77 -15.57
C VAL A 231 1.41 -13.72 -14.77
N ARG A 232 1.11 -14.81 -14.05
CA ARG A 232 -0.05 -14.93 -13.18
C ARG A 232 0.41 -15.25 -11.75
N ASP A 233 -0.32 -14.73 -10.78
CA ASP A 233 -0.16 -15.09 -9.38
C ASP A 233 -0.79 -16.47 -9.06
N SER A 234 -0.75 -16.86 -7.79
CA SER A 234 -1.33 -18.12 -7.30
C SER A 234 -2.85 -18.21 -7.45
N TRP A 235 -3.54 -17.08 -7.66
CA TRP A 235 -4.98 -17.02 -7.91
C TRP A 235 -5.33 -16.96 -9.39
N GLY A 236 -4.32 -17.03 -10.28
CA GLY A 236 -4.51 -16.95 -11.74
C GLY A 236 -4.69 -15.53 -12.27
N LEU A 237 -4.54 -14.49 -11.43
CA LEU A 237 -4.66 -13.11 -11.86
C LEU A 237 -3.39 -12.66 -12.58
N VAL A 238 -3.57 -11.92 -13.67
CA VAL A 238 -2.43 -11.38 -14.44
C VAL A 238 -1.72 -10.30 -13.63
N THR A 239 -0.45 -10.51 -13.35
CA THR A 239 0.43 -9.58 -12.63
C THR A 239 1.39 -8.83 -13.55
N ALA A 240 1.70 -9.40 -14.72
CA ALA A 240 2.43 -8.76 -15.81
C ALA A 240 1.98 -9.33 -17.14
N ALA A 241 1.90 -8.50 -18.17
CA ALA A 241 1.61 -8.89 -19.53
C ALA A 241 2.07 -7.77 -20.49
N PRO A 242 2.22 -8.06 -21.81
CA PRO A 242 2.49 -7.04 -22.81
C PRO A 242 1.50 -5.87 -22.69
N GLY A 243 1.99 -4.64 -22.67
CA GLY A 243 1.18 -3.43 -22.60
C GLY A 243 0.49 -3.15 -21.26
N THR A 244 0.67 -3.98 -20.22
CA THR A 244 0.20 -3.61 -18.88
C THR A 244 1.04 -2.47 -18.32
N PRO A 245 0.41 -1.44 -17.70
CA PRO A 245 1.13 -0.31 -17.12
C PRO A 245 1.84 -0.69 -15.84
N TYR A 246 2.93 0.00 -15.56
CA TYR A 246 3.55 0.05 -14.25
C TYR A 246 3.79 1.50 -13.82
N VAL A 247 3.88 1.73 -12.53
CA VAL A 247 3.96 3.06 -11.95
C VAL A 247 5.13 3.14 -10.94
N VAL A 248 5.57 4.36 -10.63
CA VAL A 248 6.43 4.65 -9.48
C VAL A 248 5.56 5.13 -8.32
N ILE A 249 5.96 4.83 -7.11
CA ILE A 249 5.36 5.31 -5.86
C ILE A 249 6.35 6.24 -5.16
N ILE A 250 5.80 7.33 -4.68
CA ILE A 250 6.48 8.35 -3.89
C ILE A 250 5.83 8.41 -2.53
#